data_4af6e5496697a602447415e4657636ac
#
_entry.id   4af6e5496697a602447415e4657636ac
#
_cell.length_a   1.000
_cell.length_b   1.000
_cell.length_c   1.000
_cell.angle_alpha   90.00
_cell.angle_beta   90.00
_cell.angle_gamma   90.00
#
_symmetry.space_group_name_H-M   'P 1'
#
loop_
_entity.id
_entity.type
_entity.pdbx_description
1 polymer ?
#
loop_
_entity_poly.entity_id
_entity_poly.type
_entity_poly.pdbx_seq_one_letter_code
_entity_poly.pdbx_strand_id
1 'polypeptide(L)'
;MASITRGTTPQVELVINADYTDYTVYLSFKTPKMRQPIVKTNEQFSTFEYDDDTRRMLIICPLTQEETLSMEVGACEVQIRAVKEGGTKAKATKVGVLTVERVIQEGVLDGELQGESGSD
;
A
#
# COMPACT_ATOMS: atom_id res chain seq x y z
N MET A 1 -4.79 -13.77 6.00
CA MET A 1 -4.31 -13.28 4.71
C MET A 1 -4.77 -11.85 4.50
N ALA A 2 -3.89 -10.99 4.04
CA ALA A 2 -4.24 -9.60 3.85
C ALA A 2 -5.05 -9.40 2.58
N SER A 3 -6.01 -8.50 2.62
CA SER A 3 -6.83 -8.19 1.47
C SER A 3 -7.08 -6.68 1.40
N ILE A 4 -7.43 -6.22 0.20
CA ILE A 4 -7.78 -4.83 -0.08
C ILE A 4 -9.14 -4.86 -0.76
N THR A 5 -10.11 -4.12 -0.24
CA THR A 5 -11.39 -3.93 -0.93
C THR A 5 -11.29 -2.68 -1.79
N ARG A 6 -11.67 -2.79 -3.06
CA ARG A 6 -11.66 -1.66 -3.99
C ARG A 6 -12.55 -0.54 -3.44
N GLY A 7 -12.10 0.69 -3.65
CA GLY A 7 -12.86 1.87 -3.21
C GLY A 7 -12.72 2.20 -1.73
N THR A 8 -11.85 1.51 -1.00
CA THR A 8 -11.59 1.81 0.41
C THR A 8 -10.24 2.47 0.58
N THR A 9 -9.97 2.93 1.80
CA THR A 9 -8.71 3.57 2.15
C THR A 9 -7.98 2.74 3.21
N PRO A 10 -7.47 1.56 2.84
CA PRO A 10 -6.82 0.68 3.80
C PRO A 10 -5.46 1.23 4.21
N GLN A 11 -5.03 0.84 5.40
CA GLN A 11 -3.66 1.05 5.82
C GLN A 11 -2.94 -0.29 5.72
N VAL A 12 -2.14 -0.43 4.68
CA VAL A 12 -1.42 -1.68 4.43
C VAL A 12 -0.27 -1.79 5.41
N GLU A 13 -0.28 -2.85 6.21
CA GLU A 13 0.67 -3.07 7.27
C GLU A 13 1.65 -4.14 6.87
N LEU A 14 2.94 -3.83 6.98
CA LEU A 14 4.02 -4.73 6.61
C LEU A 14 4.99 -4.85 7.76
N VAL A 15 5.37 -6.09 8.09
CA VAL A 15 6.38 -6.36 9.10
C VAL A 15 7.51 -7.11 8.41
N ILE A 16 8.71 -6.55 8.46
CA ILE A 16 9.86 -7.12 7.78
C ILE A 16 11.03 -7.34 8.75
N ASN A 17 11.84 -8.36 8.47
CA ASN A 17 13.00 -8.70 9.27
C ASN A 17 14.25 -7.98 8.76
N ALA A 18 14.18 -6.65 8.72
CA ALA A 18 15.27 -5.82 8.25
C ALA A 18 15.15 -4.43 8.83
N ASP A 19 16.28 -3.73 8.94
CA ASP A 19 16.31 -2.34 9.37
C ASP A 19 16.61 -1.47 8.15
N TYR A 20 15.59 -0.80 7.63
CA TYR A 20 15.71 0.11 6.49
C TYR A 20 15.59 1.57 6.91
N THR A 21 15.87 1.88 8.18
CA THR A 21 15.73 3.24 8.71
C THR A 21 16.50 4.27 7.89
N ASP A 22 17.72 3.92 7.43
CA ASP A 22 18.56 4.83 6.67
C ASP A 22 18.41 4.70 5.16
N TYR A 23 17.43 3.92 4.71
CA TYR A 23 17.19 3.71 3.29
C TYR A 23 16.01 4.53 2.80
N THR A 24 16.01 4.86 1.51
CA THR A 24 14.79 5.28 0.83
C THR A 24 14.07 4.02 0.39
N VAL A 25 12.86 3.84 0.87
CA VAL A 25 12.08 2.64 0.63
C VAL A 25 11.00 2.93 -0.40
N TYR A 26 10.90 2.03 -1.38
CA TYR A 26 9.87 2.08 -2.43
C TYR A 26 9.00 0.86 -2.27
N LEU A 27 7.73 1.09 -1.93
CA LEU A 27 6.74 0.03 -1.79
C LEU A 27 5.88 0.02 -3.05
N SER A 28 5.88 -1.08 -3.75
CA SER A 28 5.18 -1.21 -5.03
C SER A 28 4.02 -2.18 -4.93
N PHE A 29 2.89 -1.79 -5.53
CA PHE A 29 1.69 -2.61 -5.64
C PHE A 29 1.38 -2.78 -7.12
N LYS A 30 1.25 -4.01 -7.58
CA LYS A 30 0.97 -4.26 -8.99
C LYS A 30 -0.01 -5.40 -9.17
N THR A 31 -1.09 -5.13 -9.89
CA THR A 31 -2.00 -6.16 -10.36
C THR A 31 -1.68 -6.47 -11.83
N PRO A 32 -2.11 -7.64 -12.36
CA PRO A 32 -1.71 -8.06 -13.71
C PRO A 32 -2.04 -7.07 -14.83
N LYS A 33 -3.14 -6.35 -14.70
CA LYS A 33 -3.59 -5.42 -15.76
C LYS A 33 -3.00 -4.02 -15.64
N MET A 34 -2.31 -3.71 -14.57
CA MET A 34 -1.66 -2.42 -14.42
C MET A 34 -0.46 -2.31 -15.35
N ARG A 35 -0.33 -1.17 -16.03
CA ARG A 35 0.87 -0.89 -16.84
C ARG A 35 2.03 -0.50 -15.94
N GLN A 36 1.74 0.27 -14.90
CA GLN A 36 2.73 0.75 -13.96
C GLN A 36 2.28 0.38 -12.55
N PRO A 37 3.20 0.01 -11.67
CA PRO A 37 2.85 -0.23 -10.28
C PRO A 37 2.47 1.08 -9.58
N ILE A 38 1.68 0.96 -8.51
CA ILE A 38 1.50 2.06 -7.57
C ILE A 38 2.73 2.02 -6.66
N VAL A 39 3.47 3.12 -6.59
CA VAL A 39 4.70 3.18 -5.79
C VAL A 39 4.56 4.22 -4.70
N LYS A 40 4.84 3.79 -3.47
CA LYS A 40 4.85 4.65 -2.28
C LYS A 40 6.25 4.68 -1.69
N THR A 41 6.61 5.80 -1.10
CA THR A 41 7.93 5.99 -0.48
C THR A 41 7.78 6.31 1.00
N ASN A 42 8.90 6.43 1.70
CA ASN A 42 8.96 6.76 3.14
C ASN A 42 8.05 7.92 3.50
N GLU A 43 8.00 8.95 2.65
CA GLU A 43 7.23 10.17 2.93
C GLU A 43 5.73 9.92 2.99
N GLN A 44 5.28 8.84 2.38
CA GLN A 44 3.86 8.50 2.29
C GLN A 44 3.42 7.44 3.31
N PHE A 45 4.36 6.91 4.08
CA PHE A 45 4.05 5.94 5.11
C PHE A 45 3.58 6.65 6.37
N SER A 46 2.54 6.12 7.00
CA SER A 46 2.09 6.65 8.30
C SER A 46 2.95 6.13 9.45
N THR A 47 3.58 4.97 9.25
CA THR A 47 4.52 4.39 10.21
C THR A 47 5.70 3.80 9.46
N PHE A 48 6.90 4.07 9.96
CA PHE A 48 8.15 3.57 9.38
C PHE A 48 9.16 3.47 10.52
N GLU A 49 9.07 2.38 11.29
CA GLU A 49 9.83 2.25 12.55
C GLU A 49 10.45 0.87 12.69
N TYR A 50 11.66 0.85 13.19
CA TYR A 50 12.36 -0.37 13.51
C TYR A 50 12.31 -0.62 15.01
N ASP A 51 11.97 -1.84 15.42
CA ASP A 51 11.92 -2.26 16.82
C ASP A 51 13.15 -3.11 17.12
N ASP A 52 14.04 -2.59 17.96
CA ASP A 52 15.28 -3.29 18.36
C ASP A 52 14.99 -4.57 19.13
N ASP A 53 13.91 -4.60 19.87
CA ASP A 53 13.57 -5.77 20.72
C ASP A 53 13.14 -6.96 19.87
N THR A 54 12.31 -6.73 18.87
CA THR A 54 11.82 -7.79 18.00
C THR A 54 12.68 -7.96 16.76
N ARG A 55 13.56 -6.99 16.47
CA ARG A 55 14.37 -6.91 15.26
C ARG A 55 13.53 -6.92 14.00
N ARG A 56 12.41 -6.23 14.04
CA ARG A 56 11.47 -6.13 12.93
C ARG A 56 11.14 -4.67 12.67
N MET A 57 10.89 -4.37 11.41
CA MET A 57 10.48 -3.05 10.99
C MET A 57 9.01 -3.07 10.64
N LEU A 58 8.27 -2.11 11.19
CA LEU A 58 6.86 -1.92 10.89
C LEU A 58 6.70 -0.79 9.90
N ILE A 59 6.04 -1.07 8.78
CA ILE A 59 5.71 -0.08 7.77
C ILE A 59 4.20 -0.11 7.60
N ILE A 60 3.55 1.05 7.75
CA ILE A 60 2.13 1.20 7.48
C ILE A 60 1.97 2.21 6.36
N CYS A 61 1.33 1.79 5.29
CA CYS A 61 1.15 2.60 4.09
C CYS A 61 -0.33 2.77 3.79
N PRO A 62 -0.86 4.00 3.91
CA PRO A 62 -2.26 4.26 3.53
C PRO A 62 -2.41 4.30 2.01
N LEU A 63 -3.53 3.80 1.52
CA LEU A 63 -3.90 3.88 0.12
C LEU A 63 -5.17 4.71 -0.01
N THR A 64 -5.33 5.39 -1.14
CA THR A 64 -6.51 6.20 -1.42
C THR A 64 -7.59 5.38 -2.11
N GLN A 65 -8.81 5.91 -2.16
CA GLN A 65 -9.90 5.28 -2.90
C GLN A 65 -9.54 5.13 -4.38
N GLU A 66 -8.95 6.15 -4.96
CA GLU A 66 -8.54 6.12 -6.37
C GLU A 66 -7.54 5.01 -6.63
N GLU A 67 -6.58 4.85 -5.71
CA GLU A 67 -5.56 3.82 -5.85
C GLU A 67 -6.16 2.42 -5.79
N THR A 68 -7.03 2.17 -4.82
CA THR A 68 -7.64 0.84 -4.71
C THR A 68 -8.65 0.57 -5.82
N LEU A 69 -9.32 1.60 -6.35
CA LEU A 69 -10.19 1.44 -7.51
C LEU A 69 -9.42 1.16 -8.79
N SER A 70 -8.15 1.56 -8.87
CA SER A 70 -7.30 1.26 -10.03
C SER A 70 -6.86 -0.20 -10.07
N MET A 71 -7.03 -0.92 -8.97
CA MET A 71 -6.68 -2.34 -8.90
C MET A 71 -7.84 -3.20 -9.38
N GLU A 72 -7.57 -4.19 -10.22
CA GLU A 72 -8.60 -5.16 -10.56
C GLU A 72 -8.72 -6.22 -9.47
N VAL A 73 -9.86 -6.88 -9.41
CA VAL A 73 -10.11 -7.97 -8.47
C VAL A 73 -9.16 -9.13 -8.74
N GLY A 74 -8.56 -9.68 -7.70
CA GLY A 74 -7.65 -10.81 -7.80
C GLY A 74 -6.36 -10.55 -7.05
N ALA A 75 -5.26 -11.08 -7.57
CA ALA A 75 -3.96 -10.98 -6.92
C ALA A 75 -3.32 -9.61 -7.15
N CYS A 76 -2.75 -9.05 -6.09
CA CYS A 76 -1.93 -7.86 -6.16
C CYS A 76 -0.55 -8.19 -5.60
N GLU A 77 0.47 -8.05 -6.41
CA GLU A 77 1.85 -8.27 -5.97
C GLU A 77 2.37 -7.05 -5.24
N VAL A 78 3.09 -7.29 -4.16
CA VAL A 78 3.65 -6.24 -3.30
C VAL A 78 5.12 -6.53 -3.09
N GLN A 79 5.96 -5.51 -3.29
CA GLN A 79 7.39 -5.66 -3.08
C GLN A 79 7.98 -4.36 -2.53
N ILE A 80 8.97 -4.52 -1.66
CA ILE A 80 9.76 -3.40 -1.15
C ILE A 80 11.13 -3.42 -1.81
N ARG A 81 11.56 -2.26 -2.30
CA ARG A 81 12.94 -2.01 -2.69
C ARG A 81 13.47 -0.92 -1.78
N ALA A 82 14.66 -1.13 -1.24
CA ALA A 82 15.30 -0.17 -0.35
C ALA A 82 16.65 0.23 -0.95
N VAL A 83 16.89 1.53 -1.05
CA VAL A 83 18.08 2.06 -1.71
C VAL A 83 18.70 3.13 -0.85
N LYS A 84 20.02 3.20 -0.81
CA LYS A 84 20.76 4.29 -0.16
C LYS A 84 22.06 4.58 -0.88
N GLU A 85 22.73 5.66 -0.47
CA GLU A 85 24.03 6.09 -0.98
C GLU A 85 24.02 6.25 -2.51
N GLY A 86 23.02 6.98 -3.00
CA GLY A 86 22.91 7.27 -4.44
C GLY A 86 22.66 6.05 -5.30
N GLY A 87 22.08 5.00 -4.71
CA GLY A 87 21.77 3.77 -5.43
C GLY A 87 22.88 2.72 -5.40
N THR A 88 23.98 3.00 -4.70
CA THR A 88 25.09 2.04 -4.61
C THR A 88 24.76 0.86 -3.70
N LYS A 89 23.82 1.04 -2.78
CA LYS A 89 23.33 -0.05 -1.93
C LYS A 89 21.84 -0.21 -2.17
N ALA A 90 21.44 -1.38 -2.61
CA ALA A 90 20.06 -1.67 -2.94
C ALA A 90 19.69 -3.06 -2.45
N LYS A 91 18.50 -3.17 -1.88
CA LYS A 91 17.94 -4.43 -1.38
C LYS A 91 16.49 -4.53 -1.79
N ALA A 92 15.96 -5.73 -1.83
CA ALA A 92 14.56 -5.96 -2.12
C ALA A 92 14.03 -7.12 -1.31
N THR A 93 12.76 -7.07 -0.97
CA THR A 93 12.07 -8.21 -0.35
C THR A 93 11.62 -9.16 -1.44
N LYS A 94 11.21 -10.36 -1.03
CA LYS A 94 10.47 -11.25 -1.93
C LYS A 94 9.13 -10.59 -2.25
N VAL A 95 8.58 -10.95 -3.39
CA VAL A 95 7.24 -10.49 -3.77
C VAL A 95 6.22 -11.17 -2.88
N GLY A 96 5.40 -10.37 -2.22
CA GLY A 96 4.24 -10.85 -1.49
C GLY A 96 2.99 -10.68 -2.33
N VAL A 97 1.88 -11.25 -1.89
CA VAL A 97 0.62 -11.18 -2.61
C VAL A 97 -0.50 -10.80 -1.65
N LEU A 98 -1.28 -9.79 -2.05
CA LEU A 98 -2.53 -9.42 -1.40
C LEU A 98 -3.68 -9.81 -2.32
N THR A 99 -4.86 -10.02 -1.75
CA THR A 99 -6.07 -10.24 -2.54
C THR A 99 -6.84 -8.93 -2.64
N VAL A 100 -7.21 -8.56 -3.86
CA VAL A 100 -8.08 -7.40 -4.11
C VAL A 100 -9.50 -7.90 -4.26
N GLU A 101 -10.39 -7.38 -3.42
CA GLU A 101 -11.79 -7.80 -3.40
C GLU A 101 -12.66 -6.74 -4.06
N ARG A 102 -13.74 -7.21 -4.66
CA ARG A 102 -14.65 -6.33 -5.40
C ARG A 102 -15.45 -5.43 -4.46
N VAL A 103 -15.93 -4.34 -5.02
CA VAL A 103 -16.89 -3.45 -4.37
C VAL A 103 -18.14 -3.40 -5.27
N ILE A 104 -19.31 -3.24 -4.65
CA ILE A 104 -20.55 -3.20 -5.41
C ILE A 104 -20.72 -1.87 -6.13
N GLN A 105 -20.51 -0.77 -5.41
CA GLN A 105 -20.63 0.57 -6.00
C GLN A 105 -19.26 1.09 -6.38
N GLU A 106 -19.04 1.28 -7.67
CA GLU A 106 -17.76 1.80 -8.19
C GLU A 106 -17.72 3.31 -8.06
N GLY A 107 -16.53 3.85 -8.12
CA GLY A 107 -16.27 5.29 -8.10
C GLY A 107 -15.82 5.79 -6.74
N VAL A 108 -15.24 6.96 -6.73
CA VAL A 108 -14.77 7.63 -5.52
C VAL A 108 -15.97 8.27 -4.82
N LEU A 109 -16.08 7.99 -3.52
CA LEU A 109 -17.15 8.54 -2.70
C LEU A 109 -16.58 9.59 -1.76
N ASP A 110 -17.28 10.69 -1.57
CA ASP A 110 -16.81 11.81 -0.77
C ASP A 110 -17.29 11.78 0.69
N GLY A 111 -18.18 10.85 1.02
CA GLY A 111 -18.70 10.75 2.37
C GLY A 111 -19.82 11.75 2.68
N GLU A 112 -20.23 12.53 1.69
CA GLU A 112 -21.30 13.51 1.86
C GLU A 112 -22.65 12.89 1.50
N LEU A 113 -23.67 13.17 2.31
CA LEU A 113 -25.01 12.75 1.96
C LEU A 113 -25.62 13.81 1.05
N GLN A 114 -25.97 13.39 -0.16
CA GLN A 114 -26.53 14.26 -1.17
C GLN A 114 -28.04 14.35 -1.03
N GLY A 115 -28.56 15.48 -0.93
CA GLY A 115 -29.97 15.68 -0.90
C GLY A 115 -30.61 15.30 0.38
N GLU A 116 -30.19 14.99 0.27
CA GLU A 116 -30.56 14.61 0.99
C GLU A 116 -31.14 14.78 1.45
N SER A 117 -30.92 14.90 1.16
CA SER A 117 -31.13 14.90 1.47
C SER A 117 -31.92 14.96 1.82
N GLY A 118 -32.00 15.10 1.77
CA GLY A 118 -32.60 14.94 2.23
C GLY A 118 -33.29 14.63 2.50
N SER A 119 -33.28 14.28 2.59
CA SER A 119 -33.83 13.78 2.95
C SER A 119 -34.33 13.89 3.60
N ASP A 120 -34.41 14.08 3.68
CA ASP A 120 -34.71 13.95 4.36
C ASP A 120 -35.22 13.86 4.82
#